data_4df4ca051a15f6596451cd8073db262f
#
_entry.id   4df4ca051a15f6596451cd8073db262f
#
_cell.length_a   1.000
_cell.length_b   1.000
_cell.length_c   1.000
_cell.angle_alpha   90.00
_cell.angle_beta   90.00
_cell.angle_gamma   90.00
#
_symmetry.space_group_name_H-M   'P 1'
#
loop_
_entity.id
_entity.type
_entity.pdbx_description
1 polymer ?
#
loop_
_entity_poly.entity_id
_entity_poly.type
_entity_poly.pdbx_seq_one_letter_code
_entity_poly.pdbx_strand_id
1 'polypeptide(L)'
;LRSKQKVRDQSRRVQPLAHSSGRFSAARSYVGVVLPLAWHPKNRNALIVCDLHLDPQGLLDLDAQTLRQRLYTRRDDLLEGELPVPLKIIHINRCPVVAPLSVLRADDQQRLGLDMALYQERALRLTDAQQVWKDKIAAIYASEDFTPSEDPEQQLYDGFIGDRDRRLCEQVRNADPAHLAQEQWPFDDERLPELLFRYRARNFADTLNSEEQARWKLLCQQRLSAPEFGAPNTLKSFSEAAEQWLLSATPEQSAVLNEWQSYVQALRKRLGL
;
A
#
# COMPACT_ATOMS: atom_id res chain seq x y z
N LEU A 1 15.80 -20.34 11.42
CA LEU A 1 15.61 -19.75 10.09
C LEU A 1 15.46 -20.87 9.08
N ARG A 2 14.25 -21.10 8.60
CA ARG A 2 14.01 -22.16 7.61
C ARG A 2 14.24 -21.58 6.21
N SER A 3 15.00 -22.32 5.41
CA SER A 3 15.32 -21.91 4.05
C SER A 3 14.03 -21.75 3.21
N LYS A 4 14.06 -20.88 2.21
CA LYS A 4 12.98 -20.74 1.21
C LYS A 4 12.49 -22.09 0.68
N GLN A 5 13.39 -23.05 0.53
CA GLN A 5 13.08 -24.38 0.04
C GLN A 5 12.17 -25.16 1.00
N LYS A 6 12.43 -25.12 2.32
CA LYS A 6 11.55 -25.80 3.30
C LYS A 6 10.13 -25.23 3.32
N VAL A 7 9.98 -23.92 3.16
CA VAL A 7 8.65 -23.30 3.06
C VAL A 7 7.95 -23.75 1.78
N ARG A 8 8.67 -23.81 0.64
CA ARG A 8 8.13 -24.32 -0.63
C ARG A 8 7.71 -25.78 -0.53
N ASP A 9 8.51 -26.63 0.11
CA ASP A 9 8.22 -28.06 0.22
C ASP A 9 7.01 -28.33 1.14
N GLN A 10 6.85 -27.53 2.21
CA GLN A 10 5.67 -27.58 3.07
C GLN A 10 4.40 -27.09 2.38
N SER A 11 4.50 -26.03 1.55
CA SER A 11 3.36 -25.47 0.83
C SER A 11 2.92 -26.28 -0.39
N ARG A 12 3.72 -27.22 -0.87
CA ARG A 12 3.32 -28.17 -1.92
C ARG A 12 2.29 -29.20 -1.43
N ARG A 13 2.27 -29.47 -0.13
CA ARG A 13 1.22 -30.27 0.48
C ARG A 13 0.10 -29.32 0.87
N VAL A 14 -1.09 -29.53 0.33
CA VAL A 14 -2.29 -28.76 0.71
C VAL A 14 -2.68 -29.17 2.15
N GLN A 15 -1.91 -28.69 3.10
CA GLN A 15 -2.09 -29.00 4.54
C GLN A 15 -2.02 -27.70 5.33
N PRO A 16 -2.86 -27.54 6.36
CA PRO A 16 -2.80 -26.40 7.24
C PRO A 16 -1.43 -26.25 7.91
N LEU A 17 -0.98 -25.01 8.02
CA LEU A 17 0.31 -24.62 8.61
C LEU A 17 0.09 -23.61 9.72
N ALA A 18 0.94 -23.66 10.76
CA ALA A 18 1.06 -22.57 11.72
C ALA A 18 1.89 -21.44 11.11
N HIS A 19 1.40 -20.20 11.21
CA HIS A 19 2.09 -19.01 10.74
C HIS A 19 2.03 -17.90 11.78
N SER A 20 3.15 -17.21 12.02
CA SER A 20 3.17 -16.02 12.88
C SER A 20 3.31 -14.76 12.03
N SER A 21 2.48 -13.77 12.35
CA SER A 21 2.47 -12.48 11.65
C SER A 21 1.79 -11.39 12.47
N GLY A 22 2.33 -10.18 12.47
CA GLY A 22 1.72 -9.01 13.10
C GLY A 22 0.32 -8.61 12.58
N ARG A 23 -0.15 -9.25 11.49
CA ARG A 23 -1.53 -9.06 11.00
C ARG A 23 -2.56 -9.95 11.69
N PHE A 24 -2.13 -10.92 12.49
CA PHE A 24 -3.05 -11.69 13.33
C PHE A 24 -3.29 -10.99 14.66
N SER A 25 -4.38 -11.36 15.34
CA SER A 25 -4.76 -10.77 16.62
C SER A 25 -3.69 -10.99 17.70
N ALA A 26 -3.43 -9.94 18.49
CA ALA A 26 -2.59 -10.02 19.68
C ALA A 26 -3.12 -11.04 20.72
N ALA A 27 -4.45 -11.20 20.80
CA ALA A 27 -5.08 -12.20 21.67
C ALA A 27 -4.64 -13.64 21.36
N ARG A 28 -4.19 -13.93 20.13
CA ARG A 28 -3.61 -15.20 19.69
C ARG A 28 -2.09 -15.14 19.62
N SER A 29 -1.45 -14.21 20.30
CA SER A 29 0.01 -13.99 20.24
C SER A 29 0.53 -13.91 18.82
N TYR A 30 -0.24 -13.30 17.90
CA TYR A 30 0.10 -13.17 16.49
C TYR A 30 0.28 -14.49 15.74
N VAL A 31 -0.28 -15.59 16.24
CA VAL A 31 -0.25 -16.92 15.60
C VAL A 31 -1.60 -17.19 14.93
N GLY A 32 -1.54 -17.74 13.73
CA GLY A 32 -2.73 -18.19 12.96
C GLY A 32 -2.47 -19.55 12.30
N VAL A 33 -3.56 -20.22 11.97
CA VAL A 33 -3.53 -21.45 11.16
C VAL A 33 -3.96 -21.07 9.74
N VAL A 34 -3.12 -21.36 8.77
CA VAL A 34 -3.31 -20.97 7.38
C VAL A 34 -3.26 -22.19 6.45
N LEU A 35 -4.08 -22.17 5.41
CA LEU A 35 -4.04 -23.16 4.32
C LEU A 35 -3.36 -22.55 3.10
N PRO A 36 -2.25 -23.13 2.59
CA PRO A 36 -1.67 -22.75 1.32
C PRO A 36 -2.66 -23.02 0.18
N LEU A 37 -2.93 -22.02 -0.66
CA LEU A 37 -3.85 -22.15 -1.78
C LEU A 37 -3.11 -22.13 -3.12
N ALA A 38 -2.36 -21.07 -3.38
CA ALA A 38 -1.69 -20.89 -4.67
C ALA A 38 -0.42 -20.04 -4.54
N TRP A 39 0.46 -20.14 -5.51
CA TRP A 39 1.51 -19.15 -5.71
C TRP A 39 0.95 -17.92 -6.41
N HIS A 40 1.45 -16.77 -6.02
CA HIS A 40 1.04 -15.50 -6.64
C HIS A 40 1.44 -15.50 -8.13
N PRO A 41 0.53 -15.15 -9.05
CA PRO A 41 0.76 -15.30 -10.49
C PRO A 41 1.97 -14.51 -11.01
N LYS A 42 2.26 -13.35 -10.44
CA LYS A 42 3.39 -12.49 -10.87
C LYS A 42 4.58 -12.50 -9.91
N ASN A 43 4.41 -12.89 -8.63
CA ASN A 43 5.47 -12.85 -7.64
C ASN A 43 5.81 -14.26 -7.13
N ARG A 44 6.81 -14.88 -7.74
CA ARG A 44 7.30 -16.24 -7.36
C ARG A 44 7.79 -16.38 -5.91
N ASN A 45 7.93 -15.29 -5.16
CA ASN A 45 8.29 -15.30 -3.74
C ASN A 45 7.06 -15.06 -2.83
N ALA A 46 5.86 -15.02 -3.37
CA ALA A 46 4.63 -14.78 -2.64
C ALA A 46 3.72 -16.03 -2.70
N LEU A 47 3.38 -16.54 -1.52
CA LEU A 47 2.43 -17.64 -1.34
C LEU A 47 1.11 -17.08 -0.85
N ILE A 48 0.04 -17.35 -1.56
CA ILE A 48 -1.33 -16.99 -1.18
C ILE A 48 -1.86 -18.07 -0.26
N VAL A 49 -2.35 -17.68 0.91
CA VAL A 49 -2.89 -18.57 1.92
C VAL A 49 -4.26 -18.09 2.38
N CYS A 50 -5.10 -19.00 2.86
CA CYS A 50 -6.34 -18.70 3.57
C CYS A 50 -6.10 -18.72 5.08
N ASP A 51 -6.51 -17.69 5.81
CA ASP A 51 -6.57 -17.70 7.28
C ASP A 51 -7.80 -18.51 7.72
N LEU A 52 -7.57 -19.70 8.27
CA LEU A 52 -8.63 -20.61 8.68
C LEU A 52 -9.41 -20.14 9.92
N HIS A 53 -8.97 -19.08 10.59
CA HIS A 53 -9.74 -18.46 11.66
C HIS A 53 -10.99 -17.73 11.12
N LEU A 54 -10.91 -17.21 9.92
CA LEU A 54 -12.02 -16.57 9.23
C LEU A 54 -12.82 -17.61 8.43
N ASP A 55 -14.12 -17.40 8.26
CA ASP A 55 -14.94 -18.28 7.44
C ASP A 55 -14.56 -18.14 5.96
N PRO A 56 -14.18 -19.24 5.29
CA PRO A 56 -13.83 -19.19 3.88
C PRO A 56 -15.04 -19.16 2.94
N GLN A 57 -16.28 -19.19 3.46
CA GLN A 57 -17.49 -19.26 2.64
C GLN A 57 -17.56 -18.12 1.61
N GLY A 58 -17.20 -16.90 2.02
CA GLY A 58 -17.15 -15.76 1.10
C GLY A 58 -16.19 -15.96 -0.09
N LEU A 59 -15.10 -16.70 0.08
CA LEU A 59 -14.18 -17.02 -1.02
C LEU A 59 -14.84 -17.97 -2.04
N LEU A 60 -15.75 -18.81 -1.58
CA LEU A 60 -16.47 -19.75 -2.44
C LEU A 60 -17.65 -19.07 -3.18
N ASP A 61 -18.41 -18.23 -2.50
CA ASP A 61 -19.66 -17.67 -2.99
C ASP A 61 -19.47 -16.40 -3.84
N LEU A 62 -18.57 -15.51 -3.43
CA LEU A 62 -18.40 -14.22 -4.10
C LEU A 62 -17.58 -14.34 -5.39
N ASP A 63 -17.84 -13.44 -6.33
CA ASP A 63 -17.03 -13.30 -7.54
C ASP A 63 -15.65 -12.67 -7.27
N ALA A 64 -14.74 -12.80 -8.24
CA ALA A 64 -13.36 -12.33 -8.09
C ALA A 64 -13.25 -10.82 -7.94
N GLN A 65 -14.12 -10.03 -8.55
CA GLN A 65 -14.11 -8.57 -8.49
C GLN A 65 -14.53 -8.09 -7.11
N THR A 66 -15.62 -8.62 -6.56
CA THR A 66 -16.10 -8.34 -5.20
C THR A 66 -15.05 -8.74 -4.16
N LEU A 67 -14.46 -9.95 -4.31
CA LEU A 67 -13.39 -10.42 -3.42
C LEU A 67 -12.17 -9.48 -3.47
N ARG A 68 -11.79 -9.03 -4.66
CA ARG A 68 -10.68 -8.09 -4.82
C ARG A 68 -10.97 -6.76 -4.14
N GLN A 69 -12.15 -6.18 -4.36
CA GLN A 69 -12.55 -4.93 -3.74
C GLN A 69 -12.47 -5.04 -2.21
N ARG A 70 -13.07 -6.07 -1.61
CA ARG A 70 -13.05 -6.30 -0.16
C ARG A 70 -11.64 -6.57 0.40
N LEU A 71 -10.79 -7.28 -0.35
CA LEU A 71 -9.42 -7.59 0.06
C LEU A 71 -8.56 -6.33 0.26
N TYR A 72 -8.81 -5.29 -0.54
CA TYR A 72 -8.11 -4.01 -0.49
C TYR A 72 -8.84 -2.93 0.32
N THR A 73 -10.07 -3.19 0.77
CA THR A 73 -10.80 -2.31 1.69
C THR A 73 -10.29 -2.51 3.12
N ARG A 74 -10.14 -1.43 3.89
CA ARG A 74 -9.79 -1.53 5.31
C ARG A 74 -10.94 -2.20 6.05
N ARG A 75 -10.62 -2.96 7.11
CA ARG A 75 -11.65 -3.67 7.90
C ARG A 75 -12.70 -2.73 8.48
N ASP A 76 -12.28 -1.54 8.89
CA ASP A 76 -13.15 -0.53 9.47
C ASP A 76 -14.05 0.16 8.44
N ASP A 77 -13.72 0.03 7.14
CA ASP A 77 -14.47 0.61 6.03
C ASP A 77 -15.38 -0.43 5.34
N LEU A 78 -15.40 -1.69 5.82
CA LEU A 78 -16.33 -2.71 5.34
C LEU A 78 -17.76 -2.36 5.78
N LEU A 79 -18.72 -2.59 4.90
CA LEU A 79 -20.14 -2.37 5.21
C LEU A 79 -20.63 -3.36 6.27
N GLU A 80 -21.70 -2.97 6.96
CA GLU A 80 -22.32 -3.84 7.98
C GLU A 80 -22.74 -5.19 7.35
N GLY A 81 -22.30 -6.29 7.97
CA GLY A 81 -22.53 -7.66 7.47
C GLY A 81 -21.51 -8.14 6.45
N GLU A 82 -20.56 -7.32 6.00
CA GLU A 82 -19.48 -7.76 5.15
C GLU A 82 -18.34 -8.40 5.95
N LEU A 83 -18.00 -9.63 5.61
CA LEU A 83 -16.87 -10.31 6.23
C LEU A 83 -15.57 -10.01 5.48
N PRO A 84 -14.44 -9.85 6.20
CA PRO A 84 -13.15 -9.69 5.57
C PRO A 84 -12.77 -10.94 4.78
N VAL A 85 -12.14 -10.75 3.63
CA VAL A 85 -11.64 -11.85 2.79
C VAL A 85 -10.53 -12.58 3.53
N PRO A 86 -10.59 -13.92 3.71
CA PRO A 86 -9.64 -14.69 4.49
C PRO A 86 -8.30 -14.92 3.77
N LEU A 87 -7.99 -14.16 2.73
CA LEU A 87 -6.76 -14.29 1.95
C LEU A 87 -5.61 -13.46 2.53
N LYS A 88 -4.42 -14.06 2.51
CA LYS A 88 -3.19 -13.43 2.95
C LYS A 88 -2.02 -13.84 2.07
N ILE A 89 -1.03 -12.96 1.91
CA ILE A 89 0.22 -13.25 1.22
C ILE A 89 1.33 -13.49 2.24
N ILE A 90 2.05 -14.60 2.08
CA ILE A 90 3.29 -14.89 2.80
C ILE A 90 4.46 -14.70 1.84
N HIS A 91 5.31 -13.72 2.12
CA HIS A 91 6.53 -13.48 1.36
C HIS A 91 7.66 -14.38 1.85
N ILE A 92 8.00 -15.42 1.08
CA ILE A 92 9.01 -16.42 1.48
C ILE A 92 10.45 -15.89 1.52
N ASN A 93 10.71 -14.74 0.89
CA ASN A 93 11.99 -14.03 0.92
C ASN A 93 12.14 -13.06 2.10
N ARG A 94 11.12 -12.94 2.98
CA ARG A 94 11.12 -12.08 4.17
C ARG A 94 11.21 -12.88 5.47
N CYS A 95 11.85 -14.06 5.43
CA CYS A 95 12.03 -14.95 6.58
C CYS A 95 10.72 -15.22 7.37
N PRO A 96 9.63 -15.66 6.73
CA PRO A 96 8.38 -15.89 7.43
C PRO A 96 8.51 -17.03 8.45
N VAL A 97 7.83 -16.90 9.57
CA VAL A 97 7.67 -17.99 10.53
C VAL A 97 6.52 -18.88 10.07
N VAL A 98 6.85 -20.02 9.49
CA VAL A 98 5.88 -21.03 9.02
C VAL A 98 6.33 -22.39 9.50
N ALA A 99 5.41 -23.17 10.06
CA ALA A 99 5.68 -24.48 10.62
C ALA A 99 4.51 -25.46 10.41
N PRO A 100 4.76 -26.78 10.44
CA PRO A 100 3.68 -27.77 10.51
C PRO A 100 2.84 -27.56 11.78
N LEU A 101 1.56 -27.96 11.76
CA LEU A 101 0.68 -27.84 12.94
C LEU A 101 1.17 -28.62 14.14
N SER A 102 1.95 -29.69 13.93
CA SER A 102 2.53 -30.49 15.00
C SER A 102 3.44 -29.71 15.98
N VAL A 103 3.82 -28.48 15.66
CA VAL A 103 4.55 -27.61 16.61
C VAL A 103 3.65 -26.98 17.66
N LEU A 104 2.33 -26.96 17.45
CA LEU A 104 1.32 -26.45 18.36
C LEU A 104 0.84 -27.62 19.24
N ARG A 105 1.32 -27.68 20.47
CA ARG A 105 0.87 -28.69 21.46
C ARG A 105 -0.56 -28.37 21.92
N ALA A 106 -1.23 -29.32 22.54
CA ALA A 106 -2.60 -29.12 23.01
C ALA A 106 -2.74 -27.91 23.95
N ASP A 107 -1.80 -27.73 24.87
CA ASP A 107 -1.78 -26.59 25.79
C ASP A 107 -1.59 -25.26 25.04
N ASP A 108 -0.78 -25.25 23.99
CA ASP A 108 -0.61 -24.06 23.14
C ASP A 108 -1.88 -23.74 22.36
N GLN A 109 -2.56 -24.75 21.82
CA GLN A 109 -3.83 -24.59 21.11
C GLN A 109 -4.90 -24.01 22.04
N GLN A 110 -5.01 -24.53 23.26
CA GLN A 110 -5.96 -24.02 24.26
C GLN A 110 -5.61 -22.58 24.68
N ARG A 111 -4.36 -22.32 25.00
CA ARG A 111 -3.89 -20.97 25.40
C ARG A 111 -4.09 -19.92 24.32
N LEU A 112 -3.95 -20.30 23.06
CA LEU A 112 -4.12 -19.42 21.90
C LEU A 112 -5.56 -19.37 21.39
N GLY A 113 -6.49 -20.11 21.98
CA GLY A 113 -7.89 -20.18 21.55
C GLY A 113 -8.04 -20.72 20.12
N LEU A 114 -7.24 -21.72 19.74
CA LEU A 114 -7.26 -22.30 18.41
C LEU A 114 -8.23 -23.49 18.34
N ASP A 115 -9.29 -23.35 17.57
CA ASP A 115 -10.23 -24.44 17.30
C ASP A 115 -9.73 -25.30 16.11
N MET A 116 -8.98 -26.34 16.44
CA MET A 116 -8.36 -27.20 15.44
C MET A 116 -9.38 -28.02 14.65
N ALA A 117 -10.54 -28.38 15.24
CA ALA A 117 -11.59 -29.12 14.56
C ALA A 117 -12.25 -28.25 13.49
N LEU A 118 -12.59 -27.00 13.84
CA LEU A 118 -13.11 -26.00 12.91
C LEU A 118 -12.13 -25.72 11.75
N TYR A 119 -10.84 -25.59 12.07
CA TYR A 119 -9.84 -25.31 11.03
C TYR A 119 -9.65 -26.49 10.08
N GLN A 120 -9.76 -27.72 10.58
CA GLN A 120 -9.70 -28.91 9.76
C GLN A 120 -10.93 -29.02 8.85
N GLU A 121 -12.12 -28.74 9.36
CA GLU A 121 -13.37 -28.69 8.56
C GLU A 121 -13.24 -27.65 7.43
N ARG A 122 -12.80 -26.43 7.75
CA ARG A 122 -12.62 -25.37 6.76
C ARG A 122 -11.57 -25.69 5.71
N ALA A 123 -10.47 -26.34 6.13
CA ALA A 123 -9.43 -26.78 5.21
C ALA A 123 -9.94 -27.87 4.24
N LEU A 124 -10.74 -28.82 4.72
CA LEU A 124 -11.38 -29.85 3.87
C LEU A 124 -12.35 -29.19 2.87
N ARG A 125 -13.22 -28.31 3.34
CA ARG A 125 -14.15 -27.54 2.47
C ARG A 125 -13.43 -26.82 1.35
N LEU A 126 -12.32 -26.13 1.65
CA LEU A 126 -11.50 -25.48 0.63
C LEU A 126 -10.81 -26.46 -0.32
N THR A 127 -10.35 -27.60 0.20
CA THR A 127 -9.71 -28.63 -0.62
C THR A 127 -10.69 -29.24 -1.61
N ASP A 128 -11.90 -29.56 -1.16
CA ASP A 128 -12.97 -30.12 -2.00
C ASP A 128 -13.46 -29.11 -3.05
N ALA A 129 -13.48 -27.81 -2.70
CA ALA A 129 -13.88 -26.73 -3.59
C ALA A 129 -12.71 -26.11 -4.40
N GLN A 130 -11.59 -26.80 -4.55
CA GLN A 130 -10.38 -26.26 -5.18
C GLN A 130 -10.64 -25.63 -6.54
N GLN A 131 -11.48 -26.25 -7.35
CA GLN A 131 -11.78 -25.76 -8.70
C GLN A 131 -12.55 -24.43 -8.68
N VAL A 132 -13.34 -24.18 -7.63
CA VAL A 132 -14.16 -22.95 -7.50
C VAL A 132 -13.27 -21.73 -7.20
N TRP A 133 -12.34 -21.84 -6.27
CA TRP A 133 -11.54 -20.69 -5.83
C TRP A 133 -10.25 -20.48 -6.64
N LYS A 134 -9.73 -21.51 -7.32
CA LYS A 134 -8.44 -21.43 -8.02
C LYS A 134 -8.41 -20.33 -9.08
N ASP A 135 -9.39 -20.28 -9.93
CA ASP A 135 -9.50 -19.29 -11.00
C ASP A 135 -9.81 -17.89 -10.43
N LYS A 136 -10.63 -17.83 -9.37
CA LYS A 136 -10.89 -16.58 -8.65
C LYS A 136 -9.61 -15.98 -8.05
N ILE A 137 -8.76 -16.79 -7.39
CA ILE A 137 -7.49 -16.34 -6.85
C ILE A 137 -6.57 -15.79 -7.93
N ALA A 138 -6.49 -16.48 -9.06
CA ALA A 138 -5.69 -15.99 -10.19
C ALA A 138 -6.20 -14.62 -10.68
N ALA A 139 -7.52 -14.44 -10.79
CA ALA A 139 -8.13 -13.17 -11.20
C ALA A 139 -7.97 -12.05 -10.13
N ILE A 140 -8.12 -12.37 -8.84
CA ILE A 140 -7.93 -11.40 -7.73
C ILE A 140 -6.53 -10.79 -7.75
N TYR A 141 -5.51 -11.63 -8.01
CA TYR A 141 -4.11 -11.22 -8.01
C TYR A 141 -3.53 -11.00 -9.42
N ALA A 142 -4.35 -11.12 -10.47
CA ALA A 142 -4.00 -10.55 -11.76
C ALA A 142 -3.83 -9.04 -11.55
N SER A 143 -2.63 -8.50 -11.80
CA SER A 143 -2.49 -7.04 -11.74
C SER A 143 -3.28 -6.44 -12.88
N GLU A 144 -4.03 -5.41 -12.62
CA GLU A 144 -4.30 -4.41 -13.64
C GLU A 144 -2.95 -3.97 -14.20
N ASP A 145 -2.86 -3.76 -15.50
CA ASP A 145 -1.67 -3.18 -16.07
C ASP A 145 -1.47 -1.84 -15.37
N PHE A 146 -0.27 -1.66 -14.82
CA PHE A 146 0.11 -0.41 -14.18
C PHE A 146 0.05 0.67 -15.26
N THR A 147 -0.93 1.55 -15.18
CA THR A 147 -0.97 2.74 -16.04
C THR A 147 0.07 3.69 -15.47
N PRO A 148 1.15 3.98 -16.22
CA PRO A 148 2.15 4.94 -15.75
C PRO A 148 1.47 6.27 -15.41
N SER A 149 1.87 6.90 -14.33
CA SER A 149 1.40 8.24 -14.01
C SER A 149 1.97 9.24 -15.02
N GLU A 150 1.19 10.23 -15.40
CA GLU A 150 1.69 11.36 -16.20
C GLU A 150 2.54 12.33 -15.37
N ASP A 151 2.47 12.24 -14.03
CA ASP A 151 3.25 13.07 -13.13
C ASP A 151 4.66 12.50 -12.91
N PRO A 152 5.74 13.18 -13.33
CA PRO A 152 7.12 12.72 -13.19
C PRO A 152 7.53 12.39 -11.75
N GLU A 153 6.92 13.02 -10.76
CA GLU A 153 7.19 12.73 -9.34
C GLU A 153 6.64 11.38 -8.88
N GLN A 154 5.66 10.83 -9.60
CA GLN A 154 5.09 9.50 -9.34
C GLN A 154 5.77 8.40 -10.16
N GLN A 155 6.62 8.76 -11.12
CA GLN A 155 7.29 7.85 -12.06
C GLN A 155 8.65 7.33 -11.54
N LEU A 156 8.90 7.37 -10.23
CA LEU A 156 10.19 6.96 -9.64
C LEU A 156 10.59 5.52 -10.03
N TYR A 157 9.62 4.64 -10.20
CA TYR A 157 9.82 3.21 -10.50
C TYR A 157 9.50 2.83 -11.95
N ASP A 158 9.14 3.78 -12.81
CA ASP A 158 8.77 3.52 -14.20
C ASP A 158 10.00 3.29 -15.09
N GLY A 159 11.17 3.70 -14.62
CA GLY A 159 12.45 3.48 -15.27
C GLY A 159 13.63 3.89 -14.42
N PHE A 160 14.78 3.31 -14.70
CA PHE A 160 16.03 3.69 -14.04
C PHE A 160 16.64 4.92 -14.69
N ILE A 161 17.02 5.91 -13.89
CA ILE A 161 17.82 7.06 -14.36
C ILE A 161 19.22 6.54 -14.72
N GLY A 162 19.67 6.85 -15.93
CA GLY A 162 20.98 6.45 -16.45
C GLY A 162 22.16 7.10 -15.70
N ASP A 163 23.35 6.54 -15.82
CA ASP A 163 24.54 7.04 -15.11
C ASP A 163 24.95 8.45 -15.57
N ARG A 164 24.69 8.82 -16.82
CA ARG A 164 24.90 10.18 -17.32
C ARG A 164 24.01 11.16 -16.60
N ASP A 165 22.70 10.89 -16.52
CA ASP A 165 21.73 11.76 -15.87
C ASP A 165 21.93 11.81 -14.36
N ARG A 166 22.36 10.72 -13.74
CA ARG A 166 22.74 10.75 -12.30
C ARG A 166 23.86 11.76 -12.04
N ARG A 167 24.90 11.80 -12.90
CA ARG A 167 25.98 12.78 -12.78
C ARG A 167 25.49 14.21 -13.01
N LEU A 168 24.58 14.41 -13.98
CA LEU A 168 23.95 15.72 -14.19
C LEU A 168 23.10 16.14 -12.98
N CYS A 169 22.32 15.24 -12.38
CA CYS A 169 21.58 15.53 -11.15
C CYS A 169 22.51 15.91 -9.98
N GLU A 170 23.71 15.33 -9.88
CA GLU A 170 24.70 15.75 -8.88
C GLU A 170 25.24 17.15 -9.17
N GLN A 171 25.50 17.47 -10.44
CA GLN A 171 25.90 18.82 -10.84
C GLN A 171 24.82 19.85 -10.52
N VAL A 172 23.55 19.54 -10.84
CA VAL A 172 22.38 20.38 -10.48
C VAL A 172 22.33 20.68 -8.98
N ARG A 173 22.54 19.66 -8.14
CA ARG A 173 22.51 19.85 -6.67
C ARG A 173 23.64 20.72 -6.14
N ASN A 174 24.77 20.76 -6.84
CA ASN A 174 25.96 21.52 -6.45
C ASN A 174 26.07 22.87 -7.18
N ALA A 175 25.19 23.13 -8.15
CA ALA A 175 25.23 24.38 -8.93
C ALA A 175 24.69 25.57 -8.13
N ASP A 176 25.16 26.76 -8.47
CA ASP A 176 24.57 27.99 -7.97
C ASP A 176 23.11 28.09 -8.46
N PRO A 177 22.15 28.38 -7.58
CA PRO A 177 20.74 28.52 -7.95
C PRO A 177 20.49 29.46 -9.15
N ALA A 178 21.25 30.54 -9.28
CA ALA A 178 21.12 31.49 -10.40
C ALA A 178 21.46 30.84 -11.75
N HIS A 179 22.32 29.84 -11.79
CA HIS A 179 22.71 29.13 -13.01
C HIS A 179 21.72 28.04 -13.39
N LEU A 180 20.92 27.52 -12.45
CA LEU A 180 19.96 26.44 -12.73
C LEU A 180 18.90 26.81 -13.79
N ALA A 181 18.59 28.10 -13.94
CA ALA A 181 17.63 28.59 -14.94
C ALA A 181 18.28 28.93 -16.28
N GLN A 182 19.57 29.22 -16.28
CA GLN A 182 20.31 29.77 -17.44
C GLN A 182 21.01 28.65 -18.24
N GLU A 183 21.43 27.58 -17.57
CA GLU A 183 22.14 26.47 -18.21
C GLU A 183 21.16 25.48 -18.84
N GLN A 184 21.51 25.02 -20.06
CA GLN A 184 20.81 23.90 -20.67
C GLN A 184 21.36 22.60 -20.09
N TRP A 185 20.49 21.90 -19.37
CA TRP A 185 20.79 20.58 -18.80
C TRP A 185 20.42 19.49 -19.80
N PRO A 186 21.40 18.85 -20.48
CA PRO A 186 21.13 17.89 -21.55
C PRO A 186 20.80 16.52 -20.98
N PHE A 187 19.66 16.42 -20.29
CA PHE A 187 19.15 15.15 -19.78
C PHE A 187 18.67 14.24 -20.91
N ASP A 188 18.95 12.95 -20.78
CA ASP A 188 18.41 11.91 -21.65
C ASP A 188 17.01 11.45 -21.19
N ASP A 189 16.74 11.53 -19.90
CA ASP A 189 15.45 11.16 -19.27
C ASP A 189 14.47 12.32 -19.33
N GLU A 190 13.36 12.12 -20.05
CA GLU A 190 12.32 13.13 -20.31
C GLU A 190 11.65 13.66 -19.04
N ARG A 191 11.74 12.96 -17.91
CA ARG A 191 11.20 13.38 -16.61
C ARG A 191 11.99 14.50 -15.96
N LEU A 192 13.31 14.51 -16.18
CA LEU A 192 14.25 15.36 -15.44
C LEU A 192 14.10 16.86 -15.71
N PRO A 193 13.79 17.34 -16.91
CA PRO A 193 13.52 18.78 -17.12
C PRO A 193 12.37 19.30 -16.26
N GLU A 194 11.26 18.57 -16.19
CA GLU A 194 10.12 18.95 -15.34
C GLU A 194 10.47 18.85 -13.86
N LEU A 195 11.20 17.82 -13.45
CA LEU A 195 11.65 17.66 -12.08
C LEU A 195 12.63 18.78 -11.67
N LEU A 196 13.51 19.24 -12.57
CA LEU A 196 14.39 20.38 -12.33
C LEU A 196 13.58 21.67 -12.13
N PHE A 197 12.57 21.95 -12.98
CA PHE A 197 11.67 23.07 -12.79
C PHE A 197 11.02 23.04 -11.41
N ARG A 198 10.47 21.90 -10.99
CA ARG A 198 9.82 21.74 -9.69
C ARG A 198 10.81 21.83 -8.52
N TYR A 199 12.04 21.35 -8.71
CA TYR A 199 13.13 21.51 -7.74
C TYR A 199 13.48 22.98 -7.51
N ARG A 200 13.62 23.76 -8.59
CA ARG A 200 13.83 25.21 -8.52
C ARG A 200 12.64 25.91 -7.84
N ALA A 201 11.44 25.58 -8.24
CA ALA A 201 10.23 26.21 -7.70
C ALA A 201 10.06 26.01 -6.18
N ARG A 202 10.51 24.85 -5.64
CA ARG A 202 10.45 24.57 -4.19
C ARG A 202 11.58 25.17 -3.38
N ASN A 203 12.77 25.17 -3.94
CA ASN A 203 13.97 25.49 -3.18
C ASN A 203 14.54 26.88 -3.50
N PHE A 204 14.28 27.39 -4.69
CA PHE A 204 14.89 28.61 -5.24
C PHE A 204 13.85 29.41 -6.03
N ALA A 205 12.74 29.77 -5.39
CA ALA A 205 11.61 30.44 -6.04
C ALA A 205 12.00 31.74 -6.74
N ASP A 206 13.00 32.45 -6.24
CA ASP A 206 13.52 33.71 -6.80
C ASP A 206 14.20 33.51 -8.16
N THR A 207 14.55 32.28 -8.54
CA THR A 207 15.12 31.96 -9.85
C THR A 207 14.06 31.74 -10.94
N LEU A 208 12.79 31.78 -10.58
CA LEU A 208 11.68 31.59 -11.53
C LEU A 208 11.31 32.89 -12.22
N ASN A 209 11.16 32.85 -13.53
CA ASN A 209 10.53 33.95 -14.27
C ASN A 209 9.01 33.99 -14.04
N SER A 210 8.35 35.04 -14.56
CA SER A 210 6.90 35.26 -14.32
C SER A 210 6.03 34.12 -14.87
N GLU A 211 6.40 33.51 -16.00
CA GLU A 211 5.70 32.39 -16.59
C GLU A 211 5.85 31.12 -15.74
N GLU A 212 7.06 30.81 -15.30
CA GLU A 212 7.36 29.71 -14.41
C GLU A 212 6.64 29.85 -13.06
N GLN A 213 6.57 31.07 -12.51
CA GLN A 213 5.83 31.35 -11.26
C GLN A 213 4.33 31.07 -11.44
N ALA A 214 3.73 31.52 -12.57
CA ALA A 214 2.33 31.25 -12.87
C ALA A 214 2.07 29.75 -13.04
N ARG A 215 2.93 29.06 -13.78
CA ARG A 215 2.88 27.60 -13.96
C ARG A 215 2.97 26.84 -12.63
N TRP A 216 3.91 27.22 -11.76
CA TRP A 216 4.05 26.63 -10.44
C TRP A 216 2.82 26.84 -9.57
N LYS A 217 2.27 28.07 -9.58
CA LYS A 217 1.04 28.39 -8.86
C LYS A 217 -0.12 27.49 -9.32
N LEU A 218 -0.30 27.35 -10.63
CA LEU A 218 -1.35 26.50 -11.22
C LEU A 218 -1.17 25.03 -10.79
N LEU A 219 0.05 24.48 -10.84
CA LEU A 219 0.34 23.13 -10.39
C LEU A 219 -0.03 22.93 -8.91
N CYS A 220 0.32 23.89 -8.05
CA CYS A 220 -0.04 23.85 -6.64
C CYS A 220 -1.56 23.89 -6.42
N GLN A 221 -2.27 24.74 -7.17
CA GLN A 221 -3.73 24.83 -7.12
C GLN A 221 -4.37 23.49 -7.50
N GLN A 222 -3.95 22.90 -8.61
CA GLN A 222 -4.46 21.59 -9.08
C GLN A 222 -4.24 20.49 -8.03
N ARG A 223 -3.03 20.35 -7.51
CA ARG A 223 -2.69 19.34 -6.52
C ARG A 223 -3.45 19.47 -5.21
N LEU A 224 -3.78 20.68 -4.80
CA LEU A 224 -4.46 20.93 -3.53
C LEU A 224 -6.00 20.91 -3.66
N SER A 225 -6.53 20.97 -4.89
CA SER A 225 -7.98 21.03 -5.15
C SER A 225 -8.55 19.73 -5.70
N ALA A 226 -7.75 18.92 -6.41
CA ALA A 226 -8.22 17.76 -7.14
C ALA A 226 -7.45 16.48 -6.75
N PRO A 227 -8.15 15.44 -6.25
CA PRO A 227 -7.53 14.18 -5.81
C PRO A 227 -6.82 13.42 -6.93
N GLU A 228 -7.28 13.55 -8.17
CA GLU A 228 -6.72 12.90 -9.36
C GLU A 228 -5.28 13.34 -9.67
N PHE A 229 -4.83 14.47 -9.17
CA PHE A 229 -3.45 14.95 -9.33
C PHE A 229 -2.46 14.41 -8.28
N GLY A 230 -2.75 13.26 -7.70
CA GLY A 230 -1.78 12.45 -6.95
C GLY A 230 -1.73 12.66 -5.44
N ALA A 231 -2.57 13.53 -4.88
CA ALA A 231 -2.71 13.64 -3.43
C ALA A 231 -4.09 13.11 -2.99
N PRO A 232 -4.17 12.11 -2.11
CA PRO A 232 -5.46 11.63 -1.61
C PRO A 232 -6.18 12.68 -0.76
N ASN A 233 -5.45 13.69 -0.27
CA ASN A 233 -5.98 14.75 0.57
C ASN A 233 -5.95 16.10 -0.16
N THR A 234 -7.11 16.72 -0.28
CA THR A 234 -7.27 18.10 -0.77
C THR A 234 -7.40 19.07 0.41
N LEU A 235 -7.30 20.38 0.14
CA LEU A 235 -7.59 21.40 1.17
C LEU A 235 -9.04 21.31 1.68
N LYS A 236 -9.96 20.83 0.86
CA LYS A 236 -11.36 20.62 1.25
C LYS A 236 -11.46 19.44 2.20
N SER A 237 -10.95 18.27 1.82
CA SER A 237 -11.02 17.06 2.66
C SER A 237 -10.26 17.23 3.99
N PHE A 238 -9.14 17.97 3.99
CA PHE A 238 -8.44 18.33 5.21
C PHE A 238 -9.31 19.19 6.14
N SER A 239 -9.97 20.23 5.60
CA SER A 239 -10.80 21.12 6.41
C SER A 239 -11.99 20.36 7.04
N GLU A 240 -12.66 19.51 6.26
CA GLU A 240 -13.75 18.65 6.73
C GLU A 240 -13.29 17.69 7.85
N ALA A 241 -12.14 17.04 7.67
CA ALA A 241 -11.58 16.15 8.68
C ALA A 241 -11.16 16.92 9.96
N ALA A 242 -10.55 18.10 9.82
CA ALA A 242 -10.14 18.93 10.95
C ALA A 242 -11.34 19.41 11.77
N GLU A 243 -12.44 19.79 11.13
CA GLU A 243 -13.69 20.16 11.81
C GLU A 243 -14.26 18.97 12.60
N GLN A 244 -14.29 17.78 12.03
CA GLN A 244 -14.74 16.57 12.73
C GLN A 244 -13.85 16.22 13.92
N TRP A 245 -12.54 16.30 13.79
CA TRP A 245 -11.61 16.01 14.88
C TRP A 245 -11.72 17.02 16.03
N LEU A 246 -12.00 18.29 15.73
CA LEU A 246 -12.19 19.33 16.76
C LEU A 246 -13.37 19.03 17.70
N LEU A 247 -14.37 18.27 17.25
CA LEU A 247 -15.53 17.91 18.09
C LEU A 247 -15.17 17.02 19.29
N SER A 248 -14.08 16.26 19.21
CA SER A 248 -13.62 15.32 20.25
C SER A 248 -12.17 15.56 20.70
N ALA A 249 -11.54 16.64 20.25
CA ALA A 249 -10.13 16.91 20.51
C ALA A 249 -9.89 17.41 21.94
N THR A 250 -8.75 17.02 22.52
CA THR A 250 -8.25 17.63 23.75
C THR A 250 -7.83 19.09 23.50
N PRO A 251 -7.67 19.93 24.56
CA PRO A 251 -7.19 21.31 24.38
C PRO A 251 -5.87 21.41 23.61
N GLU A 252 -4.92 20.52 23.86
CA GLU A 252 -3.62 20.48 23.18
C GLU A 252 -3.79 20.10 21.68
N GLN A 253 -4.63 19.12 21.39
CA GLN A 253 -4.95 18.73 20.00
C GLN A 253 -5.69 19.85 19.27
N SER A 254 -6.61 20.54 19.94
CA SER A 254 -7.34 21.68 19.37
C SER A 254 -6.40 22.83 19.01
N ALA A 255 -5.37 23.11 19.84
CA ALA A 255 -4.38 24.13 19.55
C ALA A 255 -3.63 23.82 18.24
N VAL A 256 -3.14 22.59 18.07
CA VAL A 256 -2.45 22.14 16.85
C VAL A 256 -3.37 22.20 15.62
N LEU A 257 -4.62 21.74 15.74
CA LEU A 257 -5.58 21.78 14.63
C LEU A 257 -5.88 23.21 14.19
N ASN A 258 -6.02 24.14 15.13
CA ASN A 258 -6.25 25.57 14.83
C ASN A 258 -5.05 26.23 14.13
N GLU A 259 -3.82 25.88 14.51
CA GLU A 259 -2.62 26.33 13.81
C GLU A 259 -2.62 25.83 12.36
N TRP A 260 -2.92 24.55 12.13
CA TRP A 260 -3.03 23.99 10.78
C TRP A 260 -4.15 24.64 9.96
N GLN A 261 -5.32 24.90 10.54
CA GLN A 261 -6.40 25.61 9.86
C GLN A 261 -5.96 27.02 9.44
N SER A 262 -5.28 27.73 10.34
CA SER A 262 -4.72 29.07 10.04
C SER A 262 -3.69 29.02 8.89
N TYR A 263 -2.83 28.02 8.90
CA TYR A 263 -1.87 27.78 7.80
C TYR A 263 -2.60 27.50 6.48
N VAL A 264 -3.62 26.66 6.48
CA VAL A 264 -4.42 26.34 5.27
C VAL A 264 -5.12 27.58 4.73
N GLN A 265 -5.67 28.43 5.58
CA GLN A 265 -6.28 29.70 5.16
C GLN A 265 -5.27 30.65 4.50
N ALA A 266 -4.10 30.78 5.09
CA ALA A 266 -3.00 31.57 4.52
C ALA A 266 -2.53 30.99 3.17
N LEU A 267 -2.46 29.66 3.05
CA LEU A 267 -2.12 28.97 1.82
C LEU A 267 -3.14 29.19 0.72
N ARG A 268 -4.44 29.10 1.03
CA ARG A 268 -5.55 29.41 0.11
C ARG A 268 -5.42 30.82 -0.41
N LYS A 269 -5.27 31.80 0.48
CA LYS A 269 -5.11 33.21 0.09
C LYS A 269 -3.92 33.42 -0.84
N ARG A 270 -2.77 32.80 -0.53
CA ARG A 270 -1.54 32.89 -1.34
C ARG A 270 -1.70 32.30 -2.73
N LEU A 271 -2.44 31.22 -2.85
CA LEU A 271 -2.69 30.53 -4.12
C LEU A 271 -3.88 31.08 -4.88
N GLY A 272 -4.79 31.86 -4.24
CA GLY A 272 -6.04 32.35 -4.84
C GLY A 272 -7.08 31.23 -4.98
N LEU A 273 -7.18 30.36 -3.97
CA LEU A 273 -8.16 29.25 -3.85
C LEU A 273 -9.29 29.62 -2.89
#